data_b9736d17e5727a2fed1e2dc7b1ad2034
#
_entry.id   b9736d17e5727a2fed1e2dc7b1ad2034
#
_cell.length_a   1.000
_cell.length_b   1.000
_cell.length_c   1.000
_cell.angle_alpha   90.00
_cell.angle_beta   90.00
_cell.angle_gamma   90.00
#
_symmetry.space_group_name_H-M   'P 1'
#
loop_
_entity.id
_entity.type
_entity.pdbx_description
1 polymer ?
#
loop_
_entity_poly.entity_id
_entity_poly.type
_entity_poly.pdbx_seq_one_letter_code
_entity_poly.pdbx_strand_id
1 'polypeptide(L)'
;WCEQFHTEELEHEHEAAMSRTWGGRVCMIKNFPNYTSPFWNMKQNGDGTAAKIDVIIAEQETIGSAERSSDPDEMLKMFHTISDGLYANLLYDLFGKNRVDRELEEFLDHDFVPRYGGGIGMTRFIRAKQMYNVRDVIQNMH
;
A
#
# COMPACT_ATOMS: atom_id res chain seq x y z
N TRP A 1 -5.55 3.96 -13.39
CA TRP A 1 -5.95 5.33 -13.03
C TRP A 1 -5.29 6.40 -13.93
N CYS A 2 -4.07 6.17 -14.41
CA CYS A 2 -3.37 7.14 -15.27
C CYS A 2 -4.22 7.56 -16.47
N GLU A 3 -4.87 6.61 -17.14
CA GLU A 3 -5.72 6.90 -18.31
C GLU A 3 -7.01 7.62 -17.91
N GLN A 4 -7.60 7.27 -16.77
CA GLN A 4 -8.91 7.79 -16.35
C GLN A 4 -8.82 9.16 -15.68
N PHE A 5 -7.79 9.38 -14.86
CA PHE A 5 -7.64 10.60 -14.09
C PHE A 5 -6.52 11.51 -14.60
N HIS A 6 -5.76 11.06 -15.61
CA HIS A 6 -4.63 11.80 -16.19
C HIS A 6 -3.58 12.21 -15.13
N THR A 7 -3.36 11.32 -14.14
CA THR A 7 -2.40 11.51 -13.06
C THR A 7 -1.53 10.28 -12.86
N GLU A 8 -0.31 10.47 -12.47
CA GLU A 8 0.62 9.38 -12.10
C GLU A 8 0.44 8.95 -10.64
N GLU A 9 -0.05 9.85 -9.78
CA GLU A 9 -0.27 9.59 -8.37
C GLU A 9 -1.77 9.61 -8.04
N LEU A 10 -2.16 8.73 -7.11
CA LEU A 10 -3.52 8.72 -6.57
C LEU A 10 -3.60 9.64 -5.36
N GLU A 11 -4.51 10.59 -5.44
CA GLU A 11 -4.87 11.49 -4.35
C GLU A 11 -6.25 11.17 -3.82
N HIS A 12 -6.60 11.72 -2.68
CA HIS A 12 -7.89 11.50 -2.01
C HIS A 12 -9.11 11.81 -2.91
N GLU A 13 -9.01 12.83 -3.75
CA GLU A 13 -10.10 13.19 -4.68
C GLU A 13 -10.31 12.11 -5.75
N HIS A 14 -9.24 11.42 -6.19
CA HIS A 14 -9.32 10.31 -7.14
C HIS A 14 -9.95 9.08 -6.50
N GLU A 15 -9.64 8.78 -5.25
CA GLU A 15 -10.27 7.70 -4.47
C GLU A 15 -11.78 7.91 -4.33
N ALA A 16 -12.17 9.14 -4.00
CA ALA A 16 -13.57 9.53 -3.90
C ALA A 16 -14.29 9.44 -5.26
N ALA A 17 -13.64 9.87 -6.35
CA ALA A 17 -14.19 9.76 -7.69
C ALA A 17 -14.37 8.30 -8.13
N MET A 18 -13.42 7.40 -7.84
CA MET A 18 -13.54 5.96 -8.13
C MET A 18 -14.76 5.37 -7.43
N SER A 19 -14.92 5.66 -6.15
CA SER A 19 -16.04 5.16 -5.35
C SER A 19 -17.40 5.57 -5.94
N ARG A 20 -17.51 6.80 -6.41
CA ARG A 20 -18.72 7.31 -7.04
C ARG A 20 -18.96 6.77 -8.44
N THR A 21 -17.92 6.72 -9.27
CA THR A 21 -18.03 6.35 -10.69
C THR A 21 -18.30 4.86 -10.88
N TRP A 22 -17.68 4.02 -10.06
CA TRP A 22 -17.84 2.56 -10.18
C TRP A 22 -19.01 2.02 -9.37
N GLY A 23 -19.79 2.90 -8.72
CA GLY A 23 -21.04 2.55 -8.05
C GLY A 23 -20.89 1.63 -6.85
N GLY A 24 -19.67 1.38 -6.42
CA GLY A 24 -19.36 0.48 -5.31
C GLY A 24 -19.10 1.25 -4.03
N ARG A 25 -19.71 0.79 -2.93
CA ARG A 25 -19.38 1.30 -1.59
C ARG A 25 -17.98 0.90 -1.13
N VAL A 26 -17.42 -0.14 -1.78
CA VAL A 26 -16.08 -0.66 -1.54
C VAL A 26 -15.39 -0.86 -2.89
N CYS A 27 -14.23 -0.26 -3.05
CA CYS A 27 -13.36 -0.43 -4.21
C CYS A 27 -12.02 -1.00 -3.76
N MET A 28 -11.39 -1.82 -4.60
CA MET A 28 -10.05 -2.32 -4.40
C MET A 28 -9.16 -1.85 -5.54
N ILE A 29 -8.04 -1.25 -5.19
CA ILE A 29 -6.97 -0.92 -6.13
C ILE A 29 -5.82 -1.86 -5.84
N LYS A 30 -5.27 -2.49 -6.87
CA LYS A 30 -4.18 -3.46 -6.74
C LYS A 30 -3.09 -3.22 -7.78
N ASN A 31 -1.91 -3.80 -7.52
CA ASN A 31 -0.77 -3.74 -8.43
C ASN A 31 -0.31 -2.30 -8.66
N PHE A 32 0.25 -1.70 -7.63
CA PHE A 32 0.71 -0.31 -7.67
C PHE A 32 2.00 -0.20 -8.47
N PRO A 33 2.11 0.75 -9.42
CA PRO A 33 3.34 1.00 -10.15
C PRO A 33 4.50 1.37 -9.22
N ASN A 34 5.71 0.92 -9.58
CA ASN A 34 6.90 1.14 -8.74
C ASN A 34 7.27 2.62 -8.58
N TYR A 35 6.92 3.47 -9.53
CA TYR A 35 7.14 4.92 -9.42
C TYR A 35 6.29 5.57 -8.31
N THR A 36 5.21 4.92 -7.83
CA THR A 36 4.45 5.38 -6.66
C THR A 36 5.11 5.02 -5.34
N SER A 37 6.35 4.55 -5.38
CA SER A 37 7.17 4.21 -4.23
C SER A 37 6.48 3.28 -3.21
N PRO A 38 5.98 2.11 -3.64
CA PRO A 38 5.46 1.12 -2.70
C PRO A 38 6.58 0.70 -1.73
N PHE A 39 6.20 0.34 -0.49
CA PHE A 39 7.19 0.12 0.56
C PHE A 39 8.20 -0.98 0.17
N TRP A 40 9.48 -0.80 0.51
CA TRP A 40 10.62 -1.58 0.02
C TRP A 40 10.52 -3.10 0.20
N ASN A 41 9.78 -3.59 1.18
CA ASN A 41 9.61 -5.04 1.39
C ASN A 41 8.34 -5.61 0.75
N MET A 42 7.67 -4.87 -0.13
CA MET A 42 6.56 -5.38 -0.92
C MET A 42 7.08 -6.22 -2.08
N LYS A 43 6.40 -7.32 -2.36
CA LYS A 43 6.75 -8.20 -3.47
C LYS A 43 6.57 -7.48 -4.80
N GLN A 44 7.56 -7.61 -5.67
CA GLN A 44 7.51 -7.11 -7.03
C GLN A 44 6.85 -8.13 -7.95
N ASN A 45 5.98 -7.68 -8.87
CA ASN A 45 5.28 -8.55 -9.82
C ASN A 45 6.11 -8.85 -11.08
N GLY A 46 7.27 -8.18 -11.27
CA GLY A 46 8.12 -8.33 -12.43
C GLY A 46 7.68 -7.54 -13.68
N ASP A 47 6.54 -6.87 -13.62
CA ASP A 47 5.98 -6.03 -14.69
C ASP A 47 6.09 -4.52 -14.39
N GLY A 48 6.91 -4.14 -13.43
CA GLY A 48 7.04 -2.75 -12.96
C GLY A 48 6.00 -2.34 -11.92
N THR A 49 5.28 -3.31 -11.36
CA THR A 49 4.32 -3.08 -10.26
C THR A 49 4.67 -3.89 -9.02
N ALA A 50 4.17 -3.44 -7.86
CA ALA A 50 4.23 -4.16 -6.59
C ALA A 50 2.87 -4.76 -6.24
N ALA A 51 2.88 -5.90 -5.53
CA ALA A 51 1.68 -6.60 -5.05
C ALA A 51 1.02 -5.88 -3.86
N LYS A 52 0.73 -4.59 -4.03
CA LYS A 52 0.02 -3.74 -3.07
C LYS A 52 -1.48 -3.73 -3.38
N ILE A 53 -2.28 -3.68 -2.33
CA ILE A 53 -3.74 -3.57 -2.41
C ILE A 53 -4.19 -2.50 -1.43
N ASP A 54 -4.93 -1.51 -1.92
CA ASP A 54 -5.62 -0.54 -1.10
C ASP A 54 -7.14 -0.74 -1.24
N VAL A 55 -7.84 -0.76 -0.10
CA VAL A 55 -9.30 -0.87 -0.06
C VAL A 55 -9.88 0.49 0.32
N ILE A 56 -10.64 1.03 -0.61
CA ILE A 56 -11.33 2.31 -0.47
C ILE A 56 -12.76 2.01 0.01
N ILE A 57 -13.12 2.55 1.16
CA ILE A 57 -14.46 2.44 1.74
C ILE A 57 -14.96 3.84 2.03
N ALA A 58 -16.16 4.16 1.58
CA ALA A 58 -16.76 5.49 1.78
C ALA A 58 -15.82 6.62 1.32
N GLU A 59 -15.31 6.48 0.09
CA GLU A 59 -14.49 7.48 -0.59
C GLU A 59 -13.09 7.70 0.01
N GLN A 60 -12.60 6.80 0.89
CA GLN A 60 -11.28 6.91 1.51
C GLN A 60 -10.57 5.56 1.58
N GLU A 61 -9.25 5.54 1.32
CA GLU A 61 -8.42 4.38 1.63
C GLU A 61 -8.58 4.05 3.12
N THR A 62 -9.11 2.87 3.39
CA THR A 62 -9.39 2.41 4.76
C THR A 62 -8.48 1.27 5.16
N ILE A 63 -8.08 0.43 4.21
CA ILE A 63 -7.17 -0.68 4.43
C ILE A 63 -6.08 -0.61 3.38
N GLY A 64 -4.82 -0.60 3.82
CA GLY A 64 -3.65 -0.79 2.97
C GLY A 64 -2.99 -2.11 3.28
N SER A 65 -2.68 -2.91 2.26
CA SER A 65 -2.04 -4.22 2.42
C SER A 65 -1.15 -4.57 1.24
N ALA A 66 -0.25 -5.53 1.45
CA ALA A 66 0.59 -6.05 0.38
C ALA A 66 1.05 -7.47 0.67
N GLU A 67 1.30 -8.24 -0.38
CA GLU A 67 2.18 -9.40 -0.28
C GLU A 67 3.60 -8.91 -0.01
N ARG A 68 4.29 -9.53 0.94
CA ARG A 68 5.67 -9.19 1.25
C ARG A 68 6.62 -10.04 0.43
N SER A 69 7.70 -9.45 -0.02
CA SER A 69 8.76 -10.20 -0.67
C SER A 69 9.33 -11.26 0.27
N SER A 70 9.67 -12.41 -0.27
CA SER A 70 10.46 -13.46 0.39
C SER A 70 11.88 -13.54 -0.20
N ASP A 71 12.24 -12.64 -1.08
CA ASP A 71 13.55 -12.55 -1.71
C ASP A 71 14.39 -11.45 -1.03
N PRO A 72 15.45 -11.83 -0.26
CA PRO A 72 16.31 -10.87 0.42
C PRO A 72 17.03 -9.90 -0.53
N ASP A 73 17.46 -10.38 -1.70
CA ASP A 73 18.16 -9.54 -2.68
C ASP A 73 17.24 -8.49 -3.30
N GLU A 74 16.00 -8.88 -3.60
CA GLU A 74 14.95 -7.94 -4.04
C GLU A 74 14.68 -6.88 -2.97
N MET A 75 14.52 -7.29 -1.71
CA MET A 75 14.27 -6.39 -0.60
C MET A 75 15.43 -5.43 -0.36
N LEU A 76 16.66 -5.93 -0.39
CA LEU A 76 17.86 -5.10 -0.24
C LEU A 76 17.95 -4.04 -1.34
N LYS A 77 17.75 -4.44 -2.59
CA LYS A 77 17.73 -3.53 -3.74
C LYS A 77 16.66 -2.46 -3.57
N MET A 78 15.44 -2.86 -3.22
CA MET A 78 14.32 -1.92 -3.05
C MET A 78 14.55 -0.97 -1.88
N PHE A 79 15.14 -1.42 -0.77
CA PHE A 79 15.50 -0.56 0.36
C PHE A 79 16.39 0.62 -0.06
N HIS A 80 17.36 0.37 -0.95
CA HIS A 80 18.28 1.41 -1.41
C HIS A 80 17.74 2.29 -2.54
N THR A 81 16.73 1.83 -3.28
CA THR A 81 16.27 2.52 -4.50
C THR A 81 14.90 3.18 -4.35
N ILE A 82 14.09 2.79 -3.37
CA ILE A 82 12.78 3.40 -3.13
C ILE A 82 12.91 4.92 -2.92
N SER A 83 12.00 5.66 -3.53
CA SER A 83 11.98 7.13 -3.47
C SER A 83 13.35 7.74 -3.86
N ASP A 84 13.98 7.20 -4.89
CA ASP A 84 15.32 7.64 -5.36
C ASP A 84 16.39 7.59 -4.25
N GLY A 85 16.28 6.62 -3.33
CA GLY A 85 17.20 6.43 -2.21
C GLY A 85 16.92 7.34 -1.00
N LEU A 86 15.93 8.22 -1.07
CA LEU A 86 15.63 9.15 0.04
C LEU A 86 15.25 8.41 1.33
N TYR A 87 14.60 7.26 1.22
CA TYR A 87 14.22 6.47 2.40
C TYR A 87 15.45 5.96 3.16
N ALA A 88 16.41 5.33 2.48
CA ALA A 88 17.62 4.84 3.11
C ALA A 88 18.45 5.99 3.70
N ASN A 89 18.59 7.10 2.96
CA ASN A 89 19.33 8.27 3.41
C ASN A 89 18.71 8.88 4.68
N LEU A 90 17.38 9.00 4.75
CA LEU A 90 16.69 9.48 5.94
C LEU A 90 16.99 8.60 7.17
N LEU A 91 16.98 7.27 7.00
CA LEU A 91 17.30 6.37 8.11
C LEU A 91 18.78 6.47 8.52
N TYR A 92 19.68 6.62 7.56
CA TYR A 92 21.12 6.84 7.84
C TYR A 92 21.37 8.12 8.62
N ASP A 93 20.68 9.19 8.27
CA ASP A 93 20.79 10.48 8.97
C ASP A 93 20.23 10.42 10.40
N LEU A 94 19.12 9.72 10.59
CA LEU A 94 18.46 9.62 11.90
C LEU A 94 19.14 8.63 12.86
N PHE A 95 19.63 7.51 12.36
CA PHE A 95 20.07 6.38 13.21
C PHE A 95 21.53 5.99 13.01
N GLY A 96 22.20 6.56 12.02
CA GLY A 96 23.58 6.24 11.63
C GLY A 96 23.65 5.00 10.72
N LYS A 97 24.46 5.11 9.67
CA LYS A 97 24.60 4.10 8.62
C LYS A 97 24.93 2.70 9.15
N ASN A 98 25.95 2.61 10.05
CA ASN A 98 26.38 1.32 10.57
C ASN A 98 25.27 0.56 11.35
N ARG A 99 24.40 1.30 12.03
CA ARG A 99 23.27 0.71 12.75
C ARG A 99 22.21 0.21 11.78
N VAL A 100 21.83 1.04 10.82
CA VAL A 100 20.80 0.70 9.84
C VAL A 100 21.23 -0.49 8.99
N ASP A 101 22.48 -0.51 8.49
CA ASP A 101 23.01 -1.61 7.69
C ASP A 101 22.98 -2.92 8.49
N ARG A 102 23.44 -2.91 9.74
CA ARG A 102 23.41 -4.10 10.60
C ARG A 102 22.01 -4.62 10.85
N GLU A 103 21.07 -3.73 11.21
CA GLU A 103 19.67 -4.12 11.45
C GLU A 103 19.00 -4.65 10.18
N LEU A 104 19.36 -4.10 9.01
CA LEU A 104 18.89 -4.57 7.72
C LEU A 104 19.46 -5.96 7.38
N GLU A 105 20.77 -6.18 7.58
CA GLU A 105 21.43 -7.48 7.38
C GLU A 105 20.81 -8.53 8.31
N GLU A 106 20.64 -8.25 9.60
CA GLU A 106 19.98 -9.13 10.56
C GLU A 106 18.56 -9.48 10.15
N PHE A 107 17.82 -8.52 9.60
CA PHE A 107 16.47 -8.75 9.08
C PHE A 107 16.48 -9.65 7.83
N LEU A 108 17.39 -9.39 6.89
CA LEU A 108 17.48 -10.13 5.62
C LEU A 108 18.02 -11.54 5.75
N ASP A 109 18.69 -11.88 6.87
CA ASP A 109 19.19 -13.22 7.19
C ASP A 109 18.09 -14.21 7.64
N HIS A 110 16.84 -13.76 7.72
CA HIS A 110 15.73 -14.64 8.08
C HIS A 110 15.24 -15.47 6.88
N ASP A 111 14.83 -16.70 7.15
CA ASP A 111 14.10 -17.52 6.19
C ASP A 111 12.68 -17.01 6.02
N PHE A 112 12.44 -16.29 4.93
CA PHE A 112 11.14 -15.71 4.67
C PHE A 112 10.18 -16.71 4.04
N VAL A 113 9.00 -16.82 4.64
CA VAL A 113 7.86 -17.51 4.04
C VAL A 113 6.96 -16.53 3.29
N PRO A 114 6.17 -16.95 2.29
CA PRO A 114 5.13 -16.13 1.70
C PRO A 114 4.22 -15.56 2.78
N ARG A 115 4.09 -14.25 2.82
CA ARG A 115 3.31 -13.56 3.86
C ARG A 115 2.64 -12.30 3.33
N TYR A 116 1.55 -11.96 3.96
CA TYR A 116 0.80 -10.73 3.70
C TYR A 116 0.82 -9.87 4.96
N GLY A 117 0.87 -8.57 4.77
CA GLY A 117 0.80 -7.62 5.86
C GLY A 117 0.00 -6.41 5.47
N GLY A 118 -0.75 -5.86 6.42
CA GLY A 118 -1.56 -4.68 6.17
C GLY A 118 -2.00 -4.00 7.46
N GLY A 119 -2.66 -2.86 7.29
CA GLY A 119 -3.21 -2.07 8.36
C GLY A 119 -4.62 -1.58 8.04
N ILE A 120 -5.41 -1.39 9.08
CA ILE A 120 -6.76 -0.82 8.99
C ILE A 120 -6.74 0.55 9.65
N GLY A 121 -7.11 1.59 8.90
CA GLY A 121 -7.36 2.92 9.43
C GLY A 121 -8.65 2.95 10.26
N MET A 122 -8.58 2.66 11.55
CA MET A 122 -9.77 2.50 12.40
C MET A 122 -10.69 3.71 12.40
N THR A 123 -10.14 4.93 12.39
CA THR A 123 -10.94 6.15 12.30
C THR A 123 -11.71 6.24 10.99
N ARG A 124 -11.07 5.90 9.86
CA ARG A 124 -11.69 5.86 8.53
C ARG A 124 -12.74 4.76 8.45
N PHE A 125 -12.47 3.60 9.04
CA PHE A 125 -13.42 2.48 9.09
C PHE A 125 -14.67 2.82 9.90
N ILE A 126 -14.52 3.46 11.06
CA ILE A 126 -15.66 3.93 11.87
C ILE A 126 -16.48 4.97 11.12
N ARG A 127 -15.82 5.93 10.46
CA ARG A 127 -16.49 6.92 9.61
C ARG A 127 -17.28 6.26 8.47
N ALA A 128 -16.68 5.29 7.77
CA ALA A 128 -17.35 4.54 6.72
C ALA A 128 -18.60 3.81 7.24
N LYS A 129 -18.51 3.19 8.41
CA LYS A 129 -19.64 2.54 9.07
C LYS A 129 -20.77 3.51 9.42
N GLN A 130 -20.43 4.74 9.83
CA GLN A 130 -21.41 5.78 10.13
C GLN A 130 -22.13 6.30 8.85
N MET A 131 -21.38 6.43 7.74
CA MET A 131 -21.92 6.86 6.45
C MET A 131 -22.82 5.79 5.82
N TYR A 132 -22.44 4.51 5.96
CA TYR A 132 -23.22 3.40 5.44
C TYR A 132 -23.93 2.69 6.59
N ASN A 133 -25.16 3.14 6.89
CA ASN A 133 -25.94 2.47 7.93
C ASN A 133 -26.13 1.00 7.56
N VAL A 134 -25.70 0.11 8.43
CA VAL A 134 -25.76 -1.35 8.21
C VAL A 134 -27.17 -1.83 7.87
N ARG A 135 -28.21 -1.14 8.33
CA ARG A 135 -29.62 -1.44 8.03
C ARG A 135 -29.94 -1.26 6.54
N ASP A 136 -29.36 -0.24 5.88
CA ASP A 136 -29.61 0.00 4.45
C ASP A 136 -28.94 -1.08 3.57
N VAL A 137 -27.85 -1.66 4.03
CA VAL A 137 -27.18 -2.76 3.33
C VAL A 137 -28.03 -4.03 3.37
N ILE A 138 -28.64 -4.35 4.51
CA ILE A 138 -29.48 -5.55 4.70
C ILE A 138 -30.80 -5.42 3.93
N GLN A 139 -31.39 -4.23 3.87
CA GLN A 139 -32.65 -4.00 3.14
C GLN A 139 -32.51 -4.06 1.62
N ASN A 140 -31.32 -3.78 1.08
CA ASN A 140 -31.05 -3.84 -0.36
C ASN A 140 -30.54 -5.22 -0.83
N MET A 141 -30.42 -6.20 0.05
CA MET A 141 -30.06 -7.59 -0.26
C MET A 141 -31.27 -8.53 -0.40
N HIS A 142 -32.48 -8.02 -0.25
CA HIS A 142 -33.76 -8.68 -0.49
C HIS A 142 -34.52 -7.99 -1.62
#